data_76c813eff0553cb732c6c2c6fc3880e6
#
_entry.id   76c813eff0553cb732c6c2c6fc3880e6
#
_cell.length_a   1.000
_cell.length_b   1.000
_cell.length_c   1.000
_cell.angle_alpha   90.00
_cell.angle_beta   90.00
_cell.angle_gamma   90.00
#
_symmetry.space_group_name_H-M   'P 1'
#
loop_
_entity.id
_entity.type
_entity.pdbx_description
1 polymer ?
#
loop_
_entity_poly.entity_id
_entity_poly.type
_entity_poly.pdbx_seq_one_letter_code
_entity_poly.pdbx_strand_id
1 'polypeptide(L)'
;YLKKKHKLATQVGMQRHAFNNFSRLREMIHDGAIGELKDVHVWGNRQIPKPGYLPAVGTPPDGLNYDLWLGPSPDHPYNPGYFTGRPGANCLQWNMYWDFGIGQMGDMGSHTMDLVWNVIDANLPSSVKVVSPEAFNPDVTPVNLTSTYMFPKNDWREKIRVTWYQGGAMPKSPSKWLDLNKIGHGAMFKGDKGFVISDFSSRMLYPSGKDVDLTYFKPRTKDEIAPPL
;
A
#
# COMPACT_ATOMS: atom_id res chain seq x y z
N TYR A 1 20.67 -10.84 -14.87
CA TYR A 1 21.84 -11.08 -15.69
C TYR A 1 22.94 -10.05 -15.40
N LEU A 2 22.74 -8.76 -15.62
CA LEU A 2 23.72 -7.70 -15.43
C LEU A 2 24.27 -7.62 -13.99
N LYS A 3 23.43 -7.79 -12.98
CA LYS A 3 23.87 -7.86 -11.58
C LYS A 3 24.95 -8.90 -11.35
N LYS A 4 24.75 -10.13 -11.86
CA LYS A 4 25.74 -11.21 -11.73
C LYS A 4 27.00 -10.93 -12.53
N LYS A 5 26.86 -10.48 -13.78
CA LYS A 5 27.97 -10.23 -14.70
C LYS A 5 28.91 -9.14 -14.17
N HIS A 6 28.36 -8.06 -13.62
CA HIS A 6 29.12 -6.87 -13.21
C HIS A 6 29.26 -6.73 -11.69
N LYS A 7 28.79 -7.72 -10.91
CA LYS A 7 28.83 -7.69 -9.43
C LYS A 7 28.19 -6.42 -8.84
N LEU A 8 27.11 -5.95 -9.46
CA LEU A 8 26.44 -4.72 -9.06
C LEU A 8 25.61 -4.94 -7.78
N ALA A 9 25.65 -3.99 -6.87
CA ALA A 9 24.68 -3.89 -5.79
C ALA A 9 23.40 -3.24 -6.34
N THR A 10 22.26 -3.90 -6.15
CA THR A 10 20.95 -3.39 -6.60
C THR A 10 19.94 -3.53 -5.49
N GLN A 11 19.14 -2.49 -5.26
CA GLN A 11 18.10 -2.46 -4.23
C GLN A 11 16.85 -1.79 -4.79
N VAL A 12 15.70 -2.41 -4.58
CA VAL A 12 14.40 -1.77 -4.81
C VAL A 12 14.10 -0.82 -3.66
N GLY A 13 13.53 0.34 -3.97
CA GLY A 13 13.21 1.37 -2.98
C GLY A 13 11.99 1.03 -2.12
N MET A 14 12.18 0.20 -1.11
CA MET A 14 11.16 -0.19 -0.12
C MET A 14 11.47 0.38 1.27
N GLN A 15 11.78 1.67 1.35
CA GLN A 15 12.25 2.33 2.56
C GLN A 15 11.28 2.22 3.76
N ARG A 16 9.97 2.11 3.50
CA ARG A 16 8.96 1.98 4.56
C ARG A 16 9.04 0.65 5.29
N HIS A 17 9.45 -0.40 4.59
CA HIS A 17 9.64 -1.74 5.16
C HIS A 17 10.69 -1.74 6.30
N ALA A 18 11.66 -0.85 6.25
CA ALA A 18 12.70 -0.71 7.28
C ALA A 18 12.22 0.01 8.57
N PHE A 19 10.98 0.46 8.63
CA PHE A 19 10.46 1.13 9.84
C PHE A 19 10.13 0.09 10.93
N ASN A 20 10.56 0.36 12.15
CA ASN A 20 10.32 -0.50 13.31
C ASN A 20 8.84 -0.87 13.51
N ASN A 21 7.92 -0.01 13.03
CA ASN A 21 6.49 -0.26 13.13
C ASN A 21 6.04 -1.50 12.36
N PHE A 22 6.70 -1.85 11.24
CA PHE A 22 6.39 -3.05 10.47
C PHE A 22 6.60 -4.32 11.29
N SER A 23 7.78 -4.49 11.87
CA SER A 23 8.09 -5.64 12.74
C SER A 23 7.19 -5.66 13.96
N ARG A 24 6.99 -4.51 14.60
CA ARG A 24 6.18 -4.43 15.82
C ARG A 24 4.72 -4.76 15.58
N LEU A 25 4.15 -4.32 14.46
CA LEU A 25 2.78 -4.65 14.08
C LEU A 25 2.61 -6.15 13.85
N ARG A 26 3.57 -6.74 13.12
CA ARG A 26 3.61 -8.18 12.88
C ARG A 26 3.65 -8.96 14.20
N GLU A 27 4.57 -8.64 15.09
CA GLU A 27 4.68 -9.25 16.43
C GLU A 27 3.36 -9.20 17.20
N MET A 28 2.76 -8.03 17.31
CA MET A 28 1.50 -7.86 18.05
C MET A 28 0.39 -8.77 17.53
N ILE A 29 0.24 -8.87 16.21
CA ILE A 29 -0.83 -9.67 15.60
C ILE A 29 -0.54 -11.16 15.73
N HIS A 30 0.70 -11.58 15.50
CA HIS A 30 1.09 -12.99 15.67
C HIS A 30 1.01 -13.46 17.13
N ASP A 31 1.24 -12.59 18.08
CA ASP A 31 1.10 -12.89 19.52
C ASP A 31 -0.36 -12.89 19.98
N GLY A 32 -1.31 -12.61 19.08
CA GLY A 32 -2.72 -12.70 19.37
C GLY A 32 -3.33 -11.49 20.05
N ALA A 33 -2.72 -10.29 19.94
CA ALA A 33 -3.25 -9.05 20.54
C ALA A 33 -4.69 -8.72 20.12
N ILE A 34 -5.13 -9.19 18.96
CA ILE A 34 -6.50 -9.03 18.46
C ILE A 34 -7.23 -10.38 18.30
N GLY A 35 -6.68 -11.45 18.86
CA GLY A 35 -7.19 -12.81 18.67
C GLY A 35 -6.93 -13.34 17.27
N GLU A 36 -7.83 -14.19 16.77
CA GLU A 36 -7.73 -14.78 15.44
C GLU A 36 -8.02 -13.72 14.36
N LEU A 37 -7.07 -13.52 13.43
CA LEU A 37 -7.21 -12.55 12.36
C LEU A 37 -8.31 -12.98 11.36
N LYS A 38 -9.28 -12.10 11.10
CA LYS A 38 -10.47 -12.39 10.28
C LYS A 38 -10.51 -11.64 8.95
N ASP A 39 -10.08 -10.38 8.93
CA ASP A 39 -10.21 -9.51 7.77
C ASP A 39 -9.17 -8.38 7.81
N VAL A 40 -8.73 -7.90 6.66
CA VAL A 40 -7.80 -6.78 6.56
C VAL A 40 -8.32 -5.76 5.56
N HIS A 41 -8.31 -4.51 5.95
CA HIS A 41 -8.65 -3.38 5.09
C HIS A 41 -7.43 -2.47 4.94
N VAL A 42 -7.16 -2.06 3.71
CA VAL A 42 -5.99 -1.24 3.36
C VAL A 42 -6.46 -0.08 2.51
N TRP A 43 -5.94 1.11 2.73
CA TRP A 43 -6.34 2.28 1.93
C TRP A 43 -5.17 3.19 1.58
N GLY A 44 -5.30 3.81 0.41
CA GLY A 44 -4.47 4.92 -0.01
C GLY A 44 -5.37 6.10 -0.36
N ASN A 45 -5.55 7.02 0.57
CA ASN A 45 -6.51 8.13 0.41
C ASN A 45 -5.88 9.33 -0.29
N ARG A 46 -5.23 9.10 -1.43
CA ARG A 46 -4.75 10.17 -2.32
C ARG A 46 -5.67 10.28 -3.52
N GLN A 47 -6.30 11.41 -3.67
CA GLN A 47 -7.08 11.73 -4.84
C GLN A 47 -6.17 12.45 -5.85
N ILE A 48 -6.12 11.93 -7.07
CA ILE A 48 -5.37 12.51 -8.17
C ILE A 48 -6.39 12.84 -9.28
N PRO A 49 -6.37 14.07 -9.83
CA PRO A 49 -7.21 14.40 -10.97
C PRO A 49 -7.02 13.43 -12.13
N LYS A 50 -8.06 13.25 -12.94
CA LYS A 50 -8.02 12.42 -14.15
C LYS A 50 -7.78 13.29 -15.39
N PRO A 51 -6.56 13.53 -15.82
CA PRO A 51 -6.32 14.09 -17.15
C PRO A 51 -6.26 12.94 -18.16
N GLY A 52 -6.62 13.20 -19.42
CA GLY A 52 -6.13 12.43 -20.54
C GLY A 52 -4.63 12.71 -20.79
N TYR A 53 -3.99 12.03 -21.73
CA TYR A 53 -2.61 12.35 -22.07
C TYR A 53 -2.46 13.84 -22.38
N LEU A 54 -1.35 14.41 -21.90
CA LEU A 54 -1.13 15.85 -21.95
C LEU A 54 -0.60 16.24 -23.35
N PRO A 55 -1.04 17.39 -23.90
CA PRO A 55 -0.54 17.88 -25.17
C PRO A 55 0.93 18.32 -25.08
N ALA A 56 1.58 18.47 -26.22
CA ALA A 56 2.95 19.01 -26.29
C ALA A 56 3.05 20.39 -25.65
N VAL A 57 3.97 20.57 -24.72
CA VAL A 57 4.29 21.88 -24.11
C VAL A 57 5.79 21.99 -23.88
N GLY A 58 6.46 22.88 -24.61
CA GLY A 58 7.86 23.15 -24.46
C GLY A 58 8.78 22.02 -24.90
N THR A 59 10.01 22.05 -24.42
CA THR A 59 11.06 21.06 -24.64
C THR A 59 11.51 20.48 -23.31
N PRO A 60 12.01 19.23 -23.29
CA PRO A 60 12.61 18.69 -22.08
C PRO A 60 13.74 19.59 -21.56
N PRO A 61 13.88 19.76 -20.25
CA PRO A 61 14.96 20.54 -19.68
C PRO A 61 16.33 19.89 -19.96
N ASP A 62 17.37 20.72 -19.98
CA ASP A 62 18.71 20.22 -20.09
C ASP A 62 19.04 19.17 -19.03
N GLY A 63 19.67 18.08 -19.45
CA GLY A 63 20.00 16.96 -18.57
C GLY A 63 18.91 15.89 -18.44
N LEU A 64 17.69 16.13 -18.91
CA LEU A 64 16.67 15.09 -19.03
C LEU A 64 16.72 14.43 -20.42
N ASN A 65 17.17 13.20 -20.47
CA ASN A 65 16.97 12.38 -21.66
C ASN A 65 15.54 11.86 -21.67
N TYR A 66 14.65 12.54 -22.38
CA TYR A 66 13.21 12.25 -22.36
C TYR A 66 12.88 10.92 -23.05
N ASP A 67 13.63 10.52 -24.08
CA ASP A 67 13.48 9.21 -24.71
C ASP A 67 13.77 8.06 -23.72
N LEU A 68 14.84 8.18 -22.95
CA LEU A 68 15.14 7.21 -21.89
C LEU A 68 14.09 7.24 -20.76
N TRP A 69 13.49 8.39 -20.49
CA TRP A 69 12.42 8.49 -19.51
C TRP A 69 11.13 7.81 -19.98
N LEU A 70 10.77 7.98 -21.25
CA LEU A 70 9.64 7.26 -21.87
C LEU A 70 9.86 5.74 -21.82
N GLY A 71 11.10 5.30 -22.02
CA GLY A 71 11.46 3.88 -21.97
C GLY A 71 10.72 3.06 -23.01
N PRO A 72 10.03 1.97 -22.63
CA PRO A 72 9.28 1.11 -23.54
C PRO A 72 7.88 1.61 -23.89
N SER A 73 7.43 2.76 -23.35
CA SER A 73 6.11 3.31 -23.64
C SER A 73 6.04 3.85 -25.08
N PRO A 74 4.83 3.97 -25.66
CA PRO A 74 4.66 4.74 -26.89
C PRO A 74 5.22 6.16 -26.76
N ASP A 75 5.55 6.78 -27.90
CA ASP A 75 5.99 8.16 -27.93
C ASP A 75 4.86 9.10 -27.48
N HIS A 76 5.14 9.88 -26.43
CA HIS A 76 4.29 10.94 -25.93
C HIS A 76 5.04 12.26 -25.98
N PRO A 77 4.40 13.34 -26.47
CA PRO A 77 5.05 14.63 -26.51
C PRO A 77 5.39 15.10 -25.08
N TYR A 78 6.51 15.80 -24.94
CA TYR A 78 6.90 16.33 -23.64
C TYR A 78 5.87 17.30 -23.08
N ASN A 79 5.53 17.13 -21.80
CA ASN A 79 4.73 18.07 -21.03
C ASN A 79 5.22 18.05 -19.56
N PRO A 80 5.59 19.20 -18.98
CA PRO A 80 6.04 19.28 -17.59
C PRO A 80 4.94 18.87 -16.59
N GLY A 81 3.68 18.86 -17.00
CA GLY A 81 2.56 18.40 -16.18
C GLY A 81 2.68 16.95 -15.72
N TYR A 82 3.34 16.07 -16.49
CA TYR A 82 3.60 14.68 -16.07
C TYR A 82 4.42 14.62 -14.77
N PHE A 83 5.24 15.60 -14.51
CA PHE A 83 6.14 15.67 -13.36
C PHE A 83 5.58 16.48 -12.20
N THR A 84 4.34 16.97 -12.32
CA THR A 84 3.69 17.68 -11.22
C THR A 84 3.32 16.72 -10.10
N GLY A 85 3.35 17.23 -8.88
CA GLY A 85 3.03 16.49 -7.67
C GLY A 85 3.77 17.09 -6.48
N ARG A 86 3.39 16.64 -5.29
CA ARG A 86 4.07 17.06 -4.06
C ARG A 86 4.62 15.82 -3.35
N PRO A 87 5.92 15.78 -3.04
CA PRO A 87 6.45 14.72 -2.20
C PRO A 87 5.65 14.58 -0.90
N GLY A 88 5.20 13.37 -0.60
CA GLY A 88 4.41 13.07 0.59
C GLY A 88 2.92 13.43 0.53
N ALA A 89 2.48 14.23 -0.44
CA ALA A 89 1.07 14.64 -0.57
C ALA A 89 0.31 13.92 -1.68
N ASN A 90 0.89 13.85 -2.86
CA ASN A 90 0.34 13.13 -4.01
C ASN A 90 1.47 12.56 -4.86
N CYS A 91 1.17 11.52 -5.58
CA CYS A 91 2.09 10.94 -6.54
C CYS A 91 2.36 11.90 -7.68
N LEU A 92 3.48 11.72 -8.34
CA LEU A 92 3.72 12.41 -9.59
C LEU A 92 2.62 12.06 -10.61
N GLN A 93 2.22 13.04 -11.39
CA GLN A 93 1.08 12.92 -12.30
C GLN A 93 1.23 11.76 -13.29
N TRP A 94 2.46 11.50 -13.78
CA TRP A 94 2.74 10.42 -14.71
C TRP A 94 2.25 9.04 -14.24
N ASN A 95 2.23 8.80 -12.94
CA ASN A 95 1.82 7.50 -12.39
C ASN A 95 0.36 7.15 -12.69
N MET A 96 -0.46 8.13 -13.06
CA MET A 96 -1.87 7.92 -13.41
C MET A 96 -2.10 7.42 -14.84
N TYR A 97 -1.07 7.43 -15.69
CA TYR A 97 -1.17 6.97 -17.08
C TYR A 97 -0.72 5.53 -17.20
N TRP A 98 -1.49 4.71 -17.93
CA TRP A 98 -1.16 3.29 -18.11
C TRP A 98 0.22 3.05 -18.70
N ASP A 99 0.68 3.92 -19.59
CA ASP A 99 2.00 3.78 -20.23
C ASP A 99 3.16 4.07 -19.26
N PHE A 100 2.93 4.79 -18.16
CA PHE A 100 3.98 5.19 -17.24
C PHE A 100 3.85 4.58 -15.86
N GLY A 101 2.64 4.13 -15.47
CA GLY A 101 2.39 3.61 -14.13
C GLY A 101 1.06 2.88 -14.02
N ILE A 102 0.73 2.44 -12.83
CA ILE A 102 -0.53 1.74 -12.54
C ILE A 102 -1.34 2.43 -11.42
N GLY A 103 -1.24 3.75 -11.35
CA GLY A 103 -1.99 4.57 -10.42
C GLY A 103 -1.62 4.39 -8.96
N GLN A 104 -2.54 4.70 -8.09
CA GLN A 104 -2.34 4.63 -6.65
C GLN A 104 -1.98 3.23 -6.14
N MET A 105 -2.52 2.20 -6.75
CA MET A 105 -2.22 0.84 -6.37
C MET A 105 -0.74 0.50 -6.64
N GLY A 106 -0.18 1.00 -7.74
CA GLY A 106 1.24 0.83 -8.06
C GLY A 106 2.17 1.65 -7.17
N ASP A 107 1.78 2.88 -6.87
CA ASP A 107 2.58 3.78 -6.03
C ASP A 107 2.38 3.46 -4.54
N MET A 108 1.29 3.90 -3.95
CA MET A 108 1.07 3.74 -2.51
C MET A 108 0.71 2.33 -2.09
N GLY A 109 0.08 1.56 -2.99
CA GLY A 109 -0.19 0.16 -2.74
C GLY A 109 1.09 -0.64 -2.52
N SER A 110 2.16 -0.38 -3.25
CA SER A 110 3.46 -1.02 -3.06
C SER A 110 4.00 -0.86 -1.62
N HIS A 111 3.68 0.23 -0.94
CA HIS A 111 4.09 0.46 0.44
C HIS A 111 3.07 -0.06 1.46
N THR A 112 1.78 0.22 1.25
CA THR A 112 0.75 -0.10 2.24
C THR A 112 0.36 -1.58 2.20
N MET A 113 0.34 -2.17 1.00
CA MET A 113 0.16 -3.62 0.85
C MET A 113 1.38 -4.40 1.34
N ASP A 114 2.60 -3.84 1.22
CA ASP A 114 3.81 -4.44 1.79
C ASP A 114 3.70 -4.57 3.31
N LEU A 115 3.19 -3.53 4.01
CA LEU A 115 2.90 -3.61 5.44
C LEU A 115 1.97 -4.80 5.75
N VAL A 116 0.89 -4.93 5.00
CA VAL A 116 -0.07 -6.03 5.19
C VAL A 116 0.56 -7.38 4.84
N TRP A 117 1.28 -7.45 3.73
CA TRP A 117 1.95 -8.66 3.24
C TRP A 117 2.90 -9.24 4.28
N ASN A 118 3.70 -8.36 4.88
CA ASN A 118 4.62 -8.71 5.97
C ASN A 118 3.88 -9.23 7.22
N VAL A 119 2.77 -8.57 7.60
CA VAL A 119 2.02 -8.94 8.80
C VAL A 119 1.31 -10.29 8.64
N ILE A 120 0.71 -10.55 7.48
CA ILE A 120 -0.08 -11.77 7.27
C ILE A 120 0.74 -12.95 6.73
N ASP A 121 2.05 -12.80 6.57
CA ASP A 121 2.92 -13.77 5.89
C ASP A 121 2.31 -14.20 4.55
N ALA A 122 2.06 -13.22 3.69
CA ALA A 122 1.33 -13.45 2.46
C ALA A 122 2.19 -14.15 1.40
N ASN A 123 1.59 -15.13 0.76
CA ASN A 123 1.97 -15.61 -0.56
C ASN A 123 1.07 -14.98 -1.63
N LEU A 124 1.07 -15.50 -2.84
CA LEU A 124 0.18 -15.01 -3.88
C LEU A 124 -1.29 -15.25 -3.50
N PRO A 125 -2.19 -14.29 -3.78
CA PRO A 125 -3.61 -14.48 -3.56
C PRO A 125 -4.18 -15.53 -4.51
N SER A 126 -5.16 -16.29 -4.07
CA SER A 126 -5.87 -17.26 -4.88
C SER A 126 -6.88 -16.64 -5.85
N SER A 127 -7.33 -15.43 -5.56
CA SER A 127 -8.21 -14.65 -6.43
C SER A 127 -8.12 -13.16 -6.13
N VAL A 128 -8.39 -12.36 -7.16
CA VAL A 128 -8.51 -10.91 -7.08
C VAL A 128 -9.82 -10.49 -7.75
N LYS A 129 -10.58 -9.62 -7.09
CA LYS A 129 -11.76 -8.98 -7.66
C LYS A 129 -11.62 -7.47 -7.55
N VAL A 130 -11.80 -6.78 -8.67
CA VAL A 130 -11.76 -5.31 -8.72
C VAL A 130 -13.16 -4.79 -9.01
N VAL A 131 -13.55 -3.72 -8.33
CA VAL A 131 -14.78 -2.96 -8.56
C VAL A 131 -14.40 -1.49 -8.66
N SER A 132 -14.78 -0.86 -9.75
CA SER A 132 -14.67 0.58 -9.96
C SER A 132 -16.01 1.13 -10.42
N PRO A 133 -16.48 2.27 -9.87
CA PRO A 133 -17.66 2.95 -10.40
C PRO A 133 -17.38 3.67 -11.73
N GLU A 134 -16.13 3.70 -12.15
CA GLU A 134 -15.67 4.43 -13.32
C GLU A 134 -15.64 3.53 -14.54
N ALA A 135 -16.06 4.09 -15.70
CA ALA A 135 -15.85 3.42 -16.98
C ALA A 135 -14.34 3.26 -17.24
N PHE A 136 -13.99 2.21 -17.95
CA PHE A 136 -12.61 2.01 -18.39
C PHE A 136 -12.15 3.19 -19.26
N ASN A 137 -10.97 3.70 -18.96
CA ASN A 137 -10.29 4.71 -19.77
C ASN A 137 -8.97 4.11 -20.28
N PRO A 138 -8.70 4.16 -21.59
CA PRO A 138 -7.48 3.58 -22.13
C PRO A 138 -6.20 4.33 -21.79
N ASP A 139 -6.31 5.61 -21.40
CA ASP A 139 -5.16 6.50 -21.14
C ASP A 139 -4.78 6.53 -19.67
N VAL A 140 -5.78 6.51 -18.78
CA VAL A 140 -5.57 6.77 -17.36
C VAL A 140 -6.17 5.68 -16.47
N THR A 141 -5.48 5.42 -15.37
CA THR A 141 -5.94 4.49 -14.34
C THR A 141 -7.17 5.03 -13.60
N PRO A 142 -8.07 4.17 -13.10
CA PRO A 142 -9.21 4.64 -12.31
C PRO A 142 -8.74 5.32 -11.02
N VAL A 143 -9.36 6.45 -10.68
CA VAL A 143 -9.15 7.13 -9.40
C VAL A 143 -9.83 6.35 -8.29
N ASN A 144 -11.09 5.95 -8.50
CA ASN A 144 -11.89 5.22 -7.51
C ASN A 144 -11.91 3.74 -7.86
N LEU A 145 -11.38 2.92 -6.97
CA LEU A 145 -11.55 1.48 -7.05
C LEU A 145 -11.47 0.83 -5.67
N THR A 146 -12.09 -0.33 -5.59
CA THR A 146 -11.91 -1.26 -4.48
C THR A 146 -11.47 -2.60 -5.05
N SER A 147 -10.37 -3.15 -4.53
CA SER A 147 -9.91 -4.47 -4.93
C SER A 147 -9.83 -5.41 -3.74
N THR A 148 -10.35 -6.61 -3.92
CA THR A 148 -10.41 -7.65 -2.89
C THR A 148 -9.55 -8.83 -3.29
N TYR A 149 -8.66 -9.21 -2.40
CA TYR A 149 -7.69 -10.29 -2.54
C TYR A 149 -8.04 -11.39 -1.55
N MET A 150 -8.10 -12.63 -2.01
CA MET A 150 -8.27 -13.80 -1.15
C MET A 150 -6.93 -14.51 -1.00
N PHE A 151 -6.39 -14.50 0.20
CA PHE A 151 -5.16 -15.22 0.52
C PHE A 151 -5.47 -16.60 1.12
N PRO A 152 -4.81 -17.67 0.67
CA PRO A 152 -5.01 -18.99 1.24
C PRO A 152 -4.56 -19.03 2.70
N LYS A 153 -5.01 -20.07 3.41
CA LYS A 153 -4.51 -20.45 4.72
C LYS A 153 -3.00 -20.66 4.69
N ASN A 154 -2.33 -20.32 5.79
CA ASN A 154 -0.94 -20.65 6.05
C ASN A 154 -0.77 -21.28 7.44
N ASP A 155 0.45 -21.38 7.96
CA ASP A 155 0.76 -22.13 9.17
C ASP A 155 0.14 -21.55 10.44
N TRP A 156 -0.15 -20.23 10.47
CA TRP A 156 -0.64 -19.55 11.68
C TRP A 156 -2.02 -18.91 11.55
N ARG A 157 -2.54 -18.74 10.33
CA ARG A 157 -3.86 -18.11 10.10
C ARG A 157 -4.69 -18.87 9.08
N GLU A 158 -6.00 -18.76 9.20
CA GLU A 158 -6.94 -19.24 8.20
C GLU A 158 -6.91 -18.41 6.91
N LYS A 159 -7.66 -18.86 5.89
CA LYS A 159 -7.88 -18.08 4.67
C LYS A 159 -8.41 -16.70 5.02
N ILE A 160 -7.83 -15.65 4.41
CA ILE A 160 -8.15 -14.28 4.75
C ILE A 160 -8.45 -13.44 3.52
N ARG A 161 -9.35 -12.47 3.71
CA ARG A 161 -9.66 -11.43 2.75
C ARG A 161 -8.88 -10.16 3.08
N VAL A 162 -8.24 -9.59 2.07
CA VAL A 162 -7.63 -8.26 2.13
C VAL A 162 -8.33 -7.37 1.12
N THR A 163 -8.82 -6.21 1.55
CA THR A 163 -9.51 -5.27 0.66
C THR A 163 -8.76 -3.95 0.61
N TRP A 164 -8.36 -3.55 -0.59
CA TRP A 164 -7.78 -2.25 -0.88
C TRP A 164 -8.85 -1.24 -1.27
N TYR A 165 -8.70 -0.01 -0.80
CA TYR A 165 -9.59 1.12 -1.09
C TYR A 165 -8.78 2.31 -1.58
N GLN A 166 -9.27 3.02 -2.60
CA GLN A 166 -8.66 4.26 -3.08
C GLN A 166 -9.70 5.22 -3.63
N GLY A 167 -9.28 6.48 -3.86
CA GLY A 167 -10.09 7.52 -4.49
C GLY A 167 -11.26 8.00 -3.64
N GLY A 168 -11.12 7.98 -2.31
CA GLY A 168 -12.16 8.35 -1.37
C GLY A 168 -13.01 7.18 -0.88
N ALA A 169 -12.90 6.01 -1.48
CA ALA A 169 -13.44 4.80 -0.90
C ALA A 169 -12.69 4.46 0.40
N MET A 170 -13.41 4.12 1.45
CA MET A 170 -12.86 3.80 2.76
C MET A 170 -13.59 2.61 3.38
N PRO A 171 -12.91 1.80 4.19
CA PRO A 171 -13.58 0.80 5.00
C PRO A 171 -14.48 1.48 6.05
N LYS A 172 -15.48 0.76 6.52
CA LYS A 172 -16.30 1.24 7.64
C LYS A 172 -15.41 1.38 8.89
N SER A 173 -15.46 2.55 9.51
CA SER A 173 -14.77 2.76 10.77
C SER A 173 -15.31 1.83 11.85
N PRO A 174 -14.42 1.22 12.65
CA PRO A 174 -14.82 0.35 13.75
C PRO A 174 -15.45 1.12 14.92
N SER A 175 -15.26 2.43 14.98
CA SER A 175 -15.79 3.29 16.04
C SER A 175 -16.24 4.63 15.47
N LYS A 176 -17.34 5.17 16.00
CA LYS A 176 -17.81 6.53 15.65
C LYS A 176 -16.84 7.66 16.06
N TRP A 177 -15.89 7.35 16.94
CA TRP A 177 -14.89 8.29 17.42
C TRP A 177 -13.64 8.34 16.54
N LEU A 178 -13.52 7.42 15.61
CA LEU A 178 -12.36 7.29 14.74
C LEU A 178 -12.73 7.63 13.32
N ASP A 179 -12.13 8.68 12.81
CA ASP A 179 -12.24 9.05 11.41
C ASP A 179 -11.02 8.51 10.64
N LEU A 180 -11.21 7.42 9.91
CA LEU A 180 -10.16 6.81 9.10
C LEU A 180 -9.67 7.71 7.97
N ASN A 181 -10.47 8.70 7.53
CA ASN A 181 -10.05 9.65 6.49
C ASN A 181 -8.89 10.56 6.96
N LYS A 182 -8.71 10.72 8.27
CA LYS A 182 -7.57 11.45 8.83
C LYS A 182 -6.26 10.69 8.72
N ILE A 183 -6.32 9.39 8.37
CA ILE A 183 -5.16 8.53 8.14
C ILE A 183 -5.01 8.38 6.64
N GLY A 184 -4.13 9.17 6.03
CA GLY A 184 -4.00 9.30 4.57
C GLY A 184 -3.69 7.99 3.84
N HIS A 185 -2.95 7.09 4.48
CA HIS A 185 -2.74 5.70 4.06
C HIS A 185 -2.53 4.83 5.28
N GLY A 186 -3.15 3.68 5.27
CA GLY A 186 -3.07 2.79 6.41
C GLY A 186 -3.72 1.45 6.17
N ALA A 187 -3.68 0.64 7.21
CA ALA A 187 -4.31 -0.66 7.25
C ALA A 187 -5.07 -0.86 8.57
N MET A 188 -6.17 -1.58 8.50
CA MET A 188 -6.92 -2.06 9.64
C MET A 188 -6.96 -3.58 9.62
N PHE A 189 -6.40 -4.19 10.65
CA PHE A 189 -6.40 -5.62 10.89
C PHE A 189 -7.50 -5.92 11.89
N LYS A 190 -8.46 -6.75 11.50
CA LYS A 190 -9.62 -7.10 12.30
C LYS A 190 -9.52 -8.54 12.77
N GLY A 191 -9.47 -8.73 14.06
CA GLY A 191 -9.55 -10.03 14.72
C GLY A 191 -10.88 -10.24 15.43
N ASP A 192 -11.05 -11.40 16.07
CA ASP A 192 -12.24 -11.74 16.84
C ASP A 192 -12.28 -11.07 18.22
N LYS A 193 -11.11 -10.60 18.73
CA LYS A 193 -10.98 -9.91 20.03
C LYS A 193 -10.73 -8.41 19.88
N GLY A 194 -10.56 -7.88 18.67
CA GLY A 194 -10.31 -6.46 18.45
C GLY A 194 -9.76 -6.14 17.08
N PHE A 195 -9.18 -4.97 16.95
CA PHE A 195 -8.54 -4.55 15.72
C PHE A 195 -7.36 -3.64 16.01
N VAL A 196 -6.39 -3.68 15.09
CA VAL A 196 -5.28 -2.75 15.04
C VAL A 196 -5.42 -1.90 13.79
N ILE A 197 -5.29 -0.59 13.95
CA ILE A 197 -5.16 0.35 12.84
C ILE A 197 -3.75 0.87 12.84
N SER A 198 -3.12 0.87 11.68
CA SER A 198 -1.73 1.28 11.53
C SER A 198 -1.52 2.08 10.25
N ASP A 199 -0.68 3.10 10.33
CA ASP A 199 0.05 3.64 9.20
C ASP A 199 1.49 3.10 9.19
N PHE A 200 2.42 3.77 8.49
CA PHE A 200 3.82 3.33 8.44
C PHE A 200 4.58 3.52 9.76
N SER A 201 4.15 4.44 10.61
CA SER A 201 4.89 4.90 11.79
C SER A 201 4.18 4.60 13.09
N SER A 202 2.85 4.60 13.06
CA SER A 202 2.00 4.50 14.23
C SER A 202 1.04 3.32 14.14
N ARG A 203 0.57 2.89 15.30
CA ARG A 203 -0.44 1.84 15.44
C ARG A 203 -1.34 2.12 16.61
N MET A 204 -2.57 1.70 16.50
CA MET A 204 -3.60 1.87 17.52
C MET A 204 -4.34 0.54 17.71
N LEU A 205 -4.30 0.00 18.92
CA LEU A 205 -5.02 -1.21 19.31
C LEU A 205 -6.39 -0.83 19.87
N TYR A 206 -7.42 -1.47 19.37
CA TYR A 206 -8.78 -1.33 19.85
C TYR A 206 -9.30 -2.62 20.43
N PRO A 207 -9.80 -2.59 21.68
CA PRO A 207 -10.44 -3.72 22.29
C PRO A 207 -11.85 -3.94 21.71
N SER A 208 -12.26 -5.18 21.59
CA SER A 208 -13.61 -5.57 21.17
C SER A 208 -14.42 -6.25 22.27
N GLY A 209 -13.95 -6.28 23.52
CA GLY A 209 -14.61 -6.91 24.65
C GLY A 209 -14.34 -6.21 25.97
N LYS A 210 -14.97 -6.70 27.07
CA LYS A 210 -14.78 -6.12 28.40
C LYS A 210 -13.44 -6.47 29.04
N ASP A 211 -12.81 -7.55 28.62
CA ASP A 211 -11.62 -8.13 29.25
C ASP A 211 -10.39 -8.04 28.32
N VAL A 212 -10.26 -6.92 27.61
CA VAL A 212 -9.11 -6.72 26.72
C VAL A 212 -7.97 -6.07 27.46
N ASP A 213 -6.82 -6.72 27.45
CA ASP A 213 -5.58 -6.17 27.96
C ASP A 213 -5.04 -5.11 26.99
N LEU A 214 -5.14 -3.85 27.38
CA LEU A 214 -4.61 -2.72 26.61
C LEU A 214 -3.10 -2.54 26.79
N THR A 215 -2.53 -3.22 27.77
CA THR A 215 -1.09 -3.15 28.07
C THR A 215 -0.32 -4.31 27.44
N TYR A 216 -0.92 -4.97 26.45
CA TYR A 216 -0.34 -6.13 25.80
C TYR A 216 1.15 -5.98 25.57
N PHE A 217 1.90 -6.79 26.27
CA PHE A 217 3.35 -6.88 26.17
C PHE A 217 3.78 -8.33 26.32
N LYS A 218 4.44 -8.86 25.33
CA LYS A 218 5.09 -10.16 25.39
C LYS A 218 6.60 -9.96 25.32
N PRO A 219 7.36 -10.32 26.36
CA PRO A 219 8.81 -10.29 26.31
C PRO A 219 9.34 -11.11 25.14
N ARG A 220 10.35 -10.58 24.46
CA ARG A 220 11.01 -11.24 23.33
C ARG A 220 12.45 -11.53 23.67
N THR A 221 12.94 -12.67 23.24
CA THR A 221 14.38 -12.94 23.18
C THR A 221 14.97 -12.20 21.97
N LYS A 222 16.30 -12.05 21.96
CA LYS A 222 16.99 -11.40 20.82
C LYS A 222 16.76 -12.15 19.50
N ASP A 223 16.59 -13.47 19.56
CA ASP A 223 16.40 -14.31 18.39
C ASP A 223 14.98 -14.24 17.81
N GLU A 224 14.00 -13.80 18.62
CA GLU A 224 12.61 -13.62 18.20
C GLU A 224 12.34 -12.23 17.63
N ILE A 225 13.25 -11.29 17.79
CA ILE A 225 13.18 -9.96 17.16
C ILE A 225 13.75 -10.11 15.76
N ALA A 226 12.88 -10.01 14.76
CA ALA A 226 13.36 -10.00 13.38
C ALA A 226 14.40 -8.88 13.22
N PRO A 227 15.60 -9.19 12.70
CA PRO A 227 16.59 -8.16 12.43
C PRO A 227 16.00 -7.14 11.44
N PRO A 228 16.33 -5.86 11.55
CA PRO A 228 16.01 -4.90 10.50
C PRO A 228 16.63 -5.42 9.19
N LEU A 229 15.80 -5.50 8.16
CA LEU A 229 16.20 -5.92 6.81
C LEU A 229 17.14 -4.90 6.18
#